data_d60a9a973b8782edd1d82696f47cc6d2
#
_entry.id   d60a9a973b8782edd1d82696f47cc6d2
#
_cell.length_a   1.000
_cell.length_b   1.000
_cell.length_c   1.000
_cell.angle_alpha   90.00
_cell.angle_beta   90.00
_cell.angle_gamma   90.00
#
_symmetry.space_group_name_H-M   'P 1'
#
loop_
_entity.id
_entity.type
_entity.pdbx_description
1 polymer ?
#
loop_
_entity_poly.entity_id
_entity_poly.type
_entity_poly.pdbx_seq_one_letter_code
_entity_poly.pdbx_strand_id
1 'polypeptide(L)'
;MRRYVLSVILLIAVAATAQNMQKGDYGYLYCHMSDRGQYTAFALSRDGYHYEDVLGGDPVMDPKEHARIEGGQRDAYITRSWDGKGFVMVTTDMNNGMTKALGKKSEWDNYGIDLLKSDDLIHWTSVSFDYRKGDAIFCDCESPSPYKDWSTINRVWAPQIFWDPHYVWSDGEQGGYMIYYSMWNRDEEGYDRMYYSYADKTFTKLTKPRLLFDWGYATIDADINYLESDGLYHMLIKKEGGKPGIYTATSEHLTYGWGEPVEDDYLSFEGKKKCEGSSAFQLIGDDTWRVAYIEYSSKPRHYRICKADKNLRNFSDPVDIEGVTGPQH
;
A
#
# COMPACT_ATOMS: atom_id res chain seq x y z
N MET A 1 6.61 -7.56 -33.55
CA MET A 1 7.63 -8.62 -33.39
C MET A 1 8.65 -8.33 -32.27
N ARG A 2 9.14 -7.10 -32.06
CA ARG A 2 10.10 -6.84 -30.96
C ARG A 2 9.52 -7.04 -29.54
N ARG A 3 8.23 -6.74 -29.31
CA ARG A 3 7.61 -6.90 -27.98
C ARG A 3 7.47 -8.36 -27.54
N TYR A 4 7.18 -9.28 -28.45
CA TYR A 4 7.10 -10.71 -28.12
C TYR A 4 8.46 -11.33 -27.80
N VAL A 5 9.52 -10.85 -28.42
CA VAL A 5 10.88 -11.33 -28.17
C VAL A 5 11.36 -10.85 -26.78
N LEU A 6 11.02 -9.62 -26.37
CA LEU A 6 11.34 -9.14 -25.02
C LEU A 6 10.57 -9.90 -23.92
N SER A 7 9.28 -10.18 -24.14
CA SER A 7 8.48 -10.96 -23.19
C SER A 7 9.01 -12.39 -23.02
N VAL A 8 9.47 -13.00 -24.10
CA VAL A 8 10.09 -14.34 -24.06
C VAL A 8 11.46 -14.31 -23.36
N ILE A 9 12.25 -13.26 -23.58
CA ILE A 9 13.54 -13.10 -22.90
C ILE A 9 13.36 -12.82 -21.40
N LEU A 10 12.34 -12.07 -21.03
CA LEU A 10 12.01 -11.81 -19.62
C LEU A 10 11.52 -13.07 -18.91
N LEU A 11 10.66 -13.87 -19.56
CA LEU A 11 10.26 -15.19 -19.05
C LEU A 11 11.47 -16.11 -18.85
N ILE A 12 12.46 -16.05 -19.74
CA ILE A 12 13.69 -16.82 -19.62
C ILE A 12 14.58 -16.26 -18.50
N ALA A 13 14.66 -14.95 -18.30
CA ALA A 13 15.46 -14.36 -17.22
C ALA A 13 14.84 -14.60 -15.84
N VAL A 14 13.52 -14.44 -15.70
CA VAL A 14 12.80 -14.75 -14.45
C VAL A 14 12.77 -16.27 -14.22
N ALA A 15 12.60 -17.08 -15.26
CA ALA A 15 12.70 -18.53 -15.16
C ALA A 15 14.14 -18.99 -14.89
N ALA A 16 15.17 -18.31 -15.41
CA ALA A 16 16.56 -18.65 -15.15
C ALA A 16 16.97 -18.29 -13.70
N THR A 17 16.48 -17.17 -13.16
CA THR A 17 16.67 -16.86 -11.74
C THR A 17 15.86 -17.80 -10.86
N ALA A 18 14.63 -18.13 -11.23
CA ALA A 18 13.82 -19.12 -10.52
C ALA A 18 14.38 -20.55 -10.62
N GLN A 19 14.98 -20.93 -11.75
CA GLN A 19 15.63 -22.25 -11.93
C GLN A 19 16.94 -22.41 -11.15
N ASN A 20 17.61 -21.31 -10.82
CA ASN A 20 18.81 -21.34 -9.99
C ASN A 20 18.51 -21.17 -8.49
N MET A 21 17.26 -20.88 -8.10
CA MET A 21 16.86 -20.81 -6.71
C MET A 21 16.74 -22.23 -6.16
N GLN A 22 17.65 -22.58 -5.25
CA GLN A 22 17.57 -23.84 -4.51
C GLN A 22 16.58 -23.69 -3.35
N LYS A 23 16.12 -24.82 -2.81
CA LYS A 23 15.30 -24.81 -1.59
C LYS A 23 16.08 -24.11 -0.47
N GLY A 24 15.60 -22.95 -0.04
CA GLY A 24 16.28 -22.08 0.91
C GLY A 24 16.84 -20.78 0.31
N ASP A 25 16.79 -20.61 -1.02
CA ASP A 25 17.01 -19.30 -1.63
C ASP A 25 15.78 -18.42 -1.43
N TYR A 26 16.00 -17.20 -0.97
CA TYR A 26 14.93 -16.24 -0.63
C TYR A 26 14.96 -15.06 -1.58
N GLY A 27 13.78 -14.47 -1.80
CA GLY A 27 13.63 -13.26 -2.56
C GLY A 27 12.62 -12.32 -1.89
N TYR A 28 12.92 -11.03 -1.97
CA TYR A 28 12.03 -9.96 -1.50
C TYR A 28 11.63 -9.15 -2.72
N LEU A 29 10.34 -8.83 -2.78
CA LEU A 29 9.76 -7.97 -3.80
C LEU A 29 9.50 -6.59 -3.18
N TYR A 30 9.94 -5.57 -3.87
CA TYR A 30 9.70 -4.19 -3.51
C TYR A 30 8.86 -3.51 -4.59
N CYS A 31 7.74 -2.92 -4.20
CA CYS A 31 6.93 -2.08 -5.07
C CYS A 31 7.40 -0.63 -4.96
N HIS A 32 7.59 0.01 -6.09
CA HIS A 32 7.91 1.44 -6.16
C HIS A 32 7.27 2.06 -7.40
N MET A 33 7.28 3.38 -7.49
CA MET A 33 6.87 4.05 -8.73
C MET A 33 8.00 3.99 -9.76
N SER A 34 7.65 3.83 -11.02
CA SER A 34 8.58 3.96 -12.14
C SER A 34 9.07 5.41 -12.28
N ASP A 35 10.29 5.62 -12.75
CA ASP A 35 10.79 6.91 -13.17
C ASP A 35 10.14 7.42 -14.48
N ARG A 36 9.40 6.54 -15.18
CA ARG A 36 8.63 6.86 -16.40
C ARG A 36 7.31 7.55 -16.13
N GLY A 37 6.88 7.60 -14.86
CA GLY A 37 5.62 8.22 -14.47
C GLY A 37 5.03 7.57 -13.22
N GLN A 38 3.78 7.90 -12.94
CA GLN A 38 3.07 7.42 -11.76
C GLN A 38 2.50 6.01 -12.01
N TYR A 39 3.40 5.04 -12.21
CA TYR A 39 3.11 3.66 -12.57
C TYR A 39 3.89 2.71 -11.66
N THR A 40 3.31 1.58 -11.33
CA THR A 40 3.96 0.58 -10.48
C THR A 40 5.14 -0.09 -11.21
N ALA A 41 6.28 -0.11 -10.55
CA ALA A 41 7.46 -0.87 -10.89
C ALA A 41 7.85 -1.81 -9.75
N PHE A 42 8.65 -2.82 -10.04
CA PHE A 42 9.13 -3.79 -9.07
C PHE A 42 10.66 -3.83 -9.04
N ALA A 43 11.18 -4.10 -7.86
CA ALA A 43 12.56 -4.47 -7.65
C ALA A 43 12.67 -5.74 -6.80
N LEU A 44 13.69 -6.54 -7.02
CA LEU A 44 13.91 -7.81 -6.32
C LEU A 44 15.19 -7.76 -5.50
N SER A 45 15.17 -8.40 -4.32
CA SER A 45 16.33 -8.51 -3.45
C SER A 45 16.46 -9.91 -2.86
N ARG A 46 17.69 -10.31 -2.52
CA ARG A 46 17.97 -11.54 -1.76
C ARG A 46 18.15 -11.29 -0.27
N ASP A 47 18.47 -10.06 0.12
CA ASP A 47 18.79 -9.70 1.50
C ASP A 47 17.84 -8.66 2.13
N GLY A 48 16.95 -8.07 1.31
CA GLY A 48 16.00 -7.03 1.73
C GLY A 48 16.59 -5.62 1.83
N TYR A 49 17.83 -5.41 1.40
CA TYR A 49 18.54 -4.13 1.43
C TYR A 49 19.05 -3.68 0.05
N HIS A 50 19.59 -4.62 -0.73
CA HIS A 50 20.12 -4.39 -2.06
C HIS A 50 19.15 -4.96 -3.08
N TYR A 51 18.62 -4.10 -3.92
CA TYR A 51 17.58 -4.44 -4.89
C TYR A 51 18.10 -4.28 -6.32
N GLU A 52 17.47 -4.99 -7.22
CA GLU A 52 17.66 -4.87 -8.66
C GLU A 52 16.30 -4.64 -9.31
N ASP A 53 16.17 -3.52 -10.04
CA ASP A 53 14.93 -3.18 -10.72
C ASP A 53 14.55 -4.23 -11.76
N VAL A 54 13.31 -4.69 -11.68
CA VAL A 54 12.69 -5.51 -12.73
C VAL A 54 12.41 -4.61 -13.93
N LEU A 55 12.72 -5.11 -15.15
CA LEU A 55 12.57 -4.33 -16.38
C LEU A 55 13.35 -3.00 -16.40
N GLY A 56 14.38 -2.86 -15.56
CA GLY A 56 15.16 -1.62 -15.44
C GLY A 56 14.34 -0.44 -14.93
N GLY A 57 13.35 -0.70 -14.07
CA GLY A 57 12.47 0.31 -13.48
C GLY A 57 11.30 0.76 -14.39
N ASP A 58 11.12 0.11 -15.54
CA ASP A 58 9.93 0.33 -16.36
C ASP A 58 8.66 -0.23 -15.66
N PRO A 59 7.47 0.29 -15.98
CA PRO A 59 6.22 -0.22 -15.42
C PRO A 59 6.04 -1.73 -15.67
N VAL A 60 5.60 -2.46 -14.64
CA VAL A 60 5.41 -3.92 -14.73
C VAL A 60 4.12 -4.32 -15.44
N MET A 61 3.24 -3.36 -15.70
CA MET A 61 1.98 -3.56 -16.44
C MET A 61 1.59 -2.27 -17.17
N ASP A 62 0.68 -2.38 -18.14
CA ASP A 62 0.10 -1.20 -18.79
C ASP A 62 -0.97 -0.57 -17.86
N PRO A 63 -0.72 0.62 -17.30
CA PRO A 63 -1.68 1.26 -16.39
C PRO A 63 -3.02 1.58 -17.06
N LYS A 64 -3.07 1.75 -18.38
CA LYS A 64 -4.32 1.99 -19.11
C LYS A 64 -5.27 0.80 -19.10
N GLU A 65 -4.74 -0.39 -18.92
CA GLU A 65 -5.54 -1.62 -18.81
C GLU A 65 -6.05 -1.83 -17.39
N HIS A 66 -5.35 -1.30 -16.39
CA HIS A 66 -5.58 -1.64 -14.98
C HIS A 66 -6.02 -0.47 -14.10
N ALA A 67 -5.62 0.76 -14.37
CA ALA A 67 -6.04 1.98 -13.67
C ALA A 67 -7.00 2.78 -14.57
N ARG A 68 -8.30 2.66 -14.30
CA ARG A 68 -9.35 3.12 -15.25
C ARG A 68 -10.03 4.42 -14.82
N ILE A 69 -9.54 5.08 -13.77
CA ILE A 69 -10.09 6.34 -13.25
C ILE A 69 -9.27 7.51 -13.76
N GLU A 70 -7.98 7.53 -13.41
CA GLU A 70 -7.03 8.59 -13.81
C GLU A 70 -5.86 8.03 -14.64
N GLY A 71 -5.66 6.72 -14.64
CA GLY A 71 -4.61 6.05 -15.40
C GLY A 71 -3.25 6.11 -14.72
N GLY A 72 -3.20 6.14 -13.40
CA GLY A 72 -1.98 6.03 -12.61
C GLY A 72 -2.09 4.96 -11.55
N GLN A 73 -0.97 4.37 -11.17
CA GLN A 73 -0.89 3.30 -10.19
C GLN A 73 0.19 3.66 -9.16
N ARG A 74 -0.18 4.53 -8.21
CA ARG A 74 0.70 4.98 -7.14
C ARG A 74 0.53 4.14 -5.89
N ASP A 75 1.49 4.25 -5.00
CA ASP A 75 1.41 3.74 -3.62
C ASP A 75 1.05 2.26 -3.60
N ALA A 76 1.66 1.48 -4.52
CA ALA A 76 1.33 0.08 -4.69
C ALA A 76 1.71 -0.75 -3.44
N TYR A 77 0.75 -1.46 -2.89
CA TYR A 77 0.98 -2.44 -1.83
C TYR A 77 0.60 -3.84 -2.30
N ILE A 78 1.53 -4.78 -2.19
CA ILE A 78 1.37 -6.16 -2.65
C ILE A 78 1.57 -7.16 -1.51
N THR A 79 0.78 -8.22 -1.53
CA THR A 79 0.95 -9.35 -0.62
C THR A 79 0.58 -10.67 -1.30
N ARG A 80 0.89 -11.79 -0.66
CA ARG A 80 0.42 -13.09 -1.10
C ARG A 80 -1.10 -13.19 -1.01
N SER A 81 -1.71 -13.91 -1.95
CA SER A 81 -3.13 -14.27 -1.83
C SER A 81 -3.37 -15.13 -0.59
N TRP A 82 -4.59 -15.11 -0.08
CA TRP A 82 -5.00 -15.82 1.14
C TRP A 82 -4.66 -17.32 1.14
N ASP A 83 -4.58 -17.94 -0.03
CA ASP A 83 -4.22 -19.36 -0.22
C ASP A 83 -2.74 -19.58 -0.55
N GLY A 84 -1.95 -18.50 -0.57
CA GLY A 84 -0.51 -18.50 -0.84
C GLY A 84 -0.11 -18.81 -2.30
N LYS A 85 -1.08 -18.98 -3.21
CA LYS A 85 -0.79 -19.41 -4.60
C LYS A 85 -0.51 -18.26 -5.56
N GLY A 86 -1.01 -17.09 -5.27
CA GLY A 86 -0.84 -15.91 -6.10
C GLY A 86 -0.57 -14.67 -5.27
N PHE A 87 -0.89 -13.53 -5.85
CA PHE A 87 -0.63 -12.20 -5.28
C PHE A 87 -1.86 -11.31 -5.46
N VAL A 88 -2.07 -10.44 -4.49
CA VAL A 88 -3.03 -9.34 -4.55
C VAL A 88 -2.31 -8.03 -4.32
N MET A 89 -2.69 -7.01 -5.05
CA MET A 89 -2.09 -5.68 -4.98
C MET A 89 -3.19 -4.62 -5.01
N VAL A 90 -2.99 -3.54 -4.27
CA VAL A 90 -3.82 -2.35 -4.34
C VAL A 90 -2.98 -1.16 -4.76
N THR A 91 -3.58 -0.22 -5.47
CA THR A 91 -2.92 1.02 -5.90
C THR A 91 -3.86 2.20 -5.74
N THR A 92 -3.30 3.38 -5.53
CA THR A 92 -3.99 4.66 -5.69
C THR A 92 -4.12 4.95 -7.19
N ASP A 93 -5.35 4.94 -7.74
CA ASP A 93 -5.55 5.35 -9.13
C ASP A 93 -5.47 6.89 -9.20
N MET A 94 -4.28 7.40 -9.40
CA MET A 94 -3.99 8.83 -9.41
C MET A 94 -2.93 9.17 -10.44
N ASN A 95 -3.22 10.19 -11.25
CA ASN A 95 -2.29 10.74 -12.22
C ASN A 95 -2.34 12.27 -12.19
N ASN A 96 -1.29 12.91 -11.66
CA ASN A 96 -1.20 14.36 -11.56
C ASN A 96 -1.24 15.03 -12.94
N GLY A 97 -0.75 14.38 -13.99
CA GLY A 97 -0.81 14.87 -15.36
C GLY A 97 -2.24 15.03 -15.89
N MET A 98 -3.20 14.32 -15.29
CA MET A 98 -4.62 14.37 -15.68
C MET A 98 -5.43 15.45 -14.96
N THR A 99 -4.85 16.22 -14.05
CA THR A 99 -5.53 17.24 -13.22
C THR A 99 -6.42 18.16 -14.03
N LYS A 100 -5.89 18.75 -15.09
CA LYS A 100 -6.65 19.66 -15.96
C LYS A 100 -7.72 18.94 -16.78
N ALA A 101 -7.40 17.78 -17.32
CA ALA A 101 -8.32 17.01 -18.17
C ALA A 101 -9.54 16.49 -17.38
N LEU A 102 -9.33 16.16 -16.11
CA LEU A 102 -10.38 15.66 -15.20
C LEU A 102 -11.07 16.79 -14.40
N GLY A 103 -10.65 18.05 -14.57
CA GLY A 103 -11.21 19.18 -13.83
C GLY A 103 -10.99 19.12 -12.33
N LYS A 104 -9.90 18.48 -11.87
CA LYS A 104 -9.57 18.35 -10.44
C LYS A 104 -9.26 19.73 -9.84
N LYS A 105 -9.68 19.95 -8.59
CA LYS A 105 -9.39 21.17 -7.84
C LYS A 105 -7.92 21.26 -7.40
N SER A 106 -7.27 20.11 -7.25
CA SER A 106 -5.85 19.99 -6.87
C SER A 106 -5.20 18.85 -7.64
N GLU A 107 -3.91 18.95 -7.91
CA GLU A 107 -3.11 17.85 -8.45
C GLU A 107 -3.04 16.65 -7.50
N TRP A 108 -3.31 16.89 -6.23
CA TRP A 108 -3.34 15.88 -5.16
C TRP A 108 -4.71 15.23 -4.97
N ASP A 109 -5.73 15.64 -5.69
CA ASP A 109 -7.02 14.97 -5.66
C ASP A 109 -6.95 13.67 -6.47
N ASN A 110 -7.63 12.63 -5.96
CA ASN A 110 -7.92 11.41 -6.69
C ASN A 110 -9.27 10.86 -6.25
N TYR A 111 -9.82 9.89 -6.99
CA TYR A 111 -11.20 9.49 -6.78
C TYR A 111 -11.37 8.00 -6.52
N GLY A 112 -10.29 7.26 -6.40
CA GLY A 112 -10.43 5.84 -6.12
C GLY A 112 -9.14 5.04 -6.16
N ILE A 113 -9.32 3.73 -6.10
CA ILE A 113 -8.26 2.73 -5.98
C ILE A 113 -8.48 1.60 -6.99
N ASP A 114 -7.41 0.87 -7.26
CA ASP A 114 -7.47 -0.36 -8.04
C ASP A 114 -7.18 -1.56 -7.15
N LEU A 115 -7.94 -2.63 -7.37
CA LEU A 115 -7.63 -3.96 -6.86
C LEU A 115 -7.09 -4.81 -8.00
N LEU A 116 -5.93 -5.40 -7.81
CA LEU A 116 -5.25 -6.19 -8.82
C LEU A 116 -4.90 -7.57 -8.27
N LYS A 117 -5.03 -8.60 -9.11
CA LYS A 117 -4.71 -9.99 -8.76
C LYS A 117 -3.88 -10.63 -9.87
N SER A 118 -2.88 -11.42 -9.46
CA SER A 118 -2.02 -12.17 -10.36
C SER A 118 -1.60 -13.49 -9.73
N ASP A 119 -1.44 -14.53 -10.56
CA ASP A 119 -0.87 -15.81 -10.12
C ASP A 119 0.65 -15.89 -10.36
N ASP A 120 1.22 -14.97 -11.15
CA ASP A 120 2.60 -15.06 -11.63
C ASP A 120 3.40 -13.74 -11.61
N LEU A 121 2.80 -12.64 -11.12
CA LEU A 121 3.35 -11.27 -11.14
C LEU A 121 3.54 -10.66 -12.54
N ILE A 122 3.07 -11.34 -13.58
CA ILE A 122 3.19 -10.91 -14.97
C ILE A 122 1.81 -10.61 -15.56
N HIS A 123 0.85 -11.52 -15.35
CA HIS A 123 -0.50 -11.38 -15.87
C HIS A 123 -1.43 -10.93 -14.75
N TRP A 124 -2.03 -9.77 -14.92
CA TRP A 124 -2.88 -9.13 -13.92
C TRP A 124 -4.32 -9.04 -14.38
N THR A 125 -5.23 -9.27 -13.46
CA THR A 125 -6.63 -8.86 -13.55
C THR A 125 -6.86 -7.71 -12.60
N SER A 126 -7.80 -6.79 -12.93
CA SER A 126 -8.03 -5.61 -12.09
C SER A 126 -9.46 -5.14 -12.11
N VAL A 127 -9.85 -4.47 -11.03
CA VAL A 127 -11.09 -3.71 -10.90
C VAL A 127 -10.76 -2.36 -10.30
N SER A 128 -11.21 -1.28 -10.97
CA SER A 128 -11.08 0.09 -10.46
C SER A 128 -12.36 0.53 -9.76
N PHE A 129 -12.23 1.09 -8.57
CA PHE A 129 -13.33 1.60 -7.75
C PHE A 129 -13.31 3.12 -7.73
N ASP A 130 -14.14 3.74 -8.57
CA ASP A 130 -14.35 5.19 -8.61
C ASP A 130 -15.43 5.58 -7.60
N TYR A 131 -15.03 6.11 -6.47
CA TYR A 131 -15.92 6.44 -5.34
C TYR A 131 -16.97 7.48 -5.66
N ARG A 132 -16.74 8.33 -6.67
CA ARG A 132 -17.75 9.30 -7.15
C ARG A 132 -19.00 8.66 -7.74
N LYS A 133 -18.94 7.38 -8.12
CA LYS A 133 -20.07 6.61 -8.61
C LYS A 133 -21.04 6.19 -7.50
N GLY A 134 -20.65 6.46 -6.25
CA GLY A 134 -21.50 6.24 -5.09
C GLY A 134 -21.69 4.77 -4.71
N ASP A 135 -22.77 4.50 -4.02
CA ASP A 135 -23.06 3.18 -3.42
C ASP A 135 -23.05 2.02 -4.41
N ALA A 136 -23.35 2.30 -5.68
CA ALA A 136 -23.49 1.25 -6.71
C ALA A 136 -22.21 0.44 -7.00
N ILE A 137 -21.04 0.96 -6.65
CA ILE A 137 -19.78 0.23 -6.85
C ILE A 137 -19.47 -0.76 -5.74
N PHE A 138 -20.15 -0.63 -4.58
CA PHE A 138 -19.89 -1.47 -3.42
C PHE A 138 -20.88 -2.64 -3.33
N CYS A 139 -20.39 -3.78 -2.88
CA CYS A 139 -21.18 -5.01 -2.81
C CYS A 139 -21.96 -5.18 -1.50
N ASP A 140 -21.64 -4.42 -0.46
CA ASP A 140 -22.28 -4.50 0.85
C ASP A 140 -23.16 -3.29 1.07
N CYS A 141 -24.46 -3.55 1.23
CA CYS A 141 -25.46 -2.51 1.45
C CYS A 141 -25.85 -2.32 2.91
N GLU A 142 -25.36 -3.17 3.82
CA GLU A 142 -25.78 -3.17 5.24
C GLU A 142 -25.14 -2.04 6.04
N SER A 143 -23.95 -1.58 5.65
CA SER A 143 -23.28 -0.49 6.33
C SER A 143 -23.69 0.85 5.74
N PRO A 144 -24.14 1.79 6.57
CA PRO A 144 -24.40 3.14 6.10
C PRO A 144 -23.08 3.76 5.63
N SER A 145 -23.12 4.45 4.48
CA SER A 145 -22.02 5.28 4.06
C SER A 145 -21.80 6.40 5.08
N PRO A 146 -20.53 6.75 5.43
CA PRO A 146 -20.24 7.92 6.24
C PRO A 146 -20.56 9.23 5.50
N TYR A 147 -20.65 9.18 4.17
CA TYR A 147 -20.89 10.35 3.33
C TYR A 147 -22.30 10.34 2.76
N LYS A 148 -22.92 11.52 2.73
CA LYS A 148 -24.23 11.73 2.09
C LYS A 148 -24.10 11.91 0.58
N ASP A 149 -22.98 12.46 0.14
CA ASP A 149 -22.69 12.74 -1.27
C ASP A 149 -21.24 12.31 -1.60
N TRP A 150 -21.12 11.20 -2.31
CA TRP A 150 -19.84 10.68 -2.78
C TRP A 150 -19.17 11.55 -3.84
N SER A 151 -19.93 12.42 -4.52
CA SER A 151 -19.37 13.31 -5.54
C SER A 151 -18.37 14.33 -4.96
N THR A 152 -18.41 14.54 -3.65
CA THR A 152 -17.51 15.45 -2.93
C THR A 152 -16.24 14.79 -2.43
N ILE A 153 -16.08 13.48 -2.60
CA ILE A 153 -14.83 12.76 -2.34
C ILE A 153 -13.74 13.34 -3.24
N ASN A 154 -12.62 13.65 -2.63
CA ASN A 154 -11.49 14.22 -3.35
C ASN A 154 -10.15 13.54 -3.07
N ARG A 155 -10.09 12.60 -2.11
CA ARG A 155 -8.92 11.76 -1.85
C ARG A 155 -9.31 10.38 -1.40
N VAL A 156 -8.66 9.38 -1.97
CA VAL A 156 -8.61 7.99 -1.51
C VAL A 156 -7.18 7.51 -1.74
N TRP A 157 -6.33 7.58 -0.72
CA TRP A 157 -4.88 7.46 -0.86
C TRP A 157 -4.28 6.26 -0.16
N ALA A 158 -3.16 5.78 -0.72
CA ALA A 158 -2.24 4.82 -0.13
C ALA A 158 -2.94 3.61 0.48
N PRO A 159 -3.73 2.86 -0.32
CA PRO A 159 -4.40 1.66 0.16
C PRO A 159 -3.38 0.58 0.50
N GLN A 160 -3.62 -0.12 1.62
CA GLN A 160 -2.86 -1.32 1.98
C GLN A 160 -3.79 -2.47 2.28
N ILE A 161 -3.24 -3.67 2.46
CA ILE A 161 -3.99 -4.92 2.57
C ILE A 161 -3.63 -5.64 3.86
N PHE A 162 -4.63 -6.10 4.59
CA PHE A 162 -4.49 -7.07 5.66
C PHE A 162 -5.45 -8.24 5.44
N TRP A 163 -4.96 -9.48 5.44
CA TRP A 163 -5.83 -10.64 5.37
C TRP A 163 -6.47 -10.92 6.73
N ASP A 164 -7.79 -10.82 6.80
CA ASP A 164 -8.58 -11.13 8.01
C ASP A 164 -9.30 -12.47 7.83
N PRO A 165 -8.83 -13.56 8.43
CA PRO A 165 -9.47 -14.86 8.33
C PRO A 165 -10.80 -14.95 9.10
N HIS A 166 -11.09 -13.96 9.96
CA HIS A 166 -12.27 -13.95 10.84
C HIS A 166 -13.43 -13.13 10.27
N TYR A 167 -13.20 -12.36 9.20
CA TYR A 167 -14.28 -11.62 8.55
C TYR A 167 -15.33 -12.59 8.01
N VAL A 168 -16.61 -12.27 8.19
CA VAL A 168 -17.74 -13.08 7.71
C VAL A 168 -18.59 -12.24 6.76
N TRP A 169 -18.71 -12.70 5.53
CA TRP A 169 -19.58 -12.12 4.52
C TRP A 169 -21.04 -12.41 4.79
N SER A 170 -21.96 -11.63 4.23
CA SER A 170 -23.41 -11.78 4.40
C SER A 170 -23.96 -13.15 3.95
N ASP A 171 -23.26 -13.82 3.02
CA ASP A 171 -23.57 -15.16 2.56
C ASP A 171 -22.98 -16.28 3.43
N GLY A 172 -22.23 -15.91 4.48
CA GLY A 172 -21.57 -16.84 5.41
C GLY A 172 -20.17 -17.27 4.99
N GLU A 173 -19.64 -16.79 3.87
CA GLU A 173 -18.25 -17.03 3.50
C GLU A 173 -17.31 -16.38 4.53
N GLN A 174 -16.23 -17.08 4.93
CA GLN A 174 -15.25 -16.61 5.90
C GLN A 174 -13.97 -16.13 5.21
N GLY A 175 -13.39 -15.09 5.79
CA GLY A 175 -12.14 -14.46 5.35
C GLY A 175 -12.38 -13.36 4.32
N GLY A 176 -11.65 -12.27 4.49
CA GLY A 176 -11.68 -11.11 3.60
C GLY A 176 -10.36 -10.35 3.64
N TYR A 177 -10.07 -9.62 2.59
CA TYR A 177 -8.97 -8.69 2.60
C TYR A 177 -9.47 -7.34 3.11
N MET A 178 -9.02 -6.93 4.29
CA MET A 178 -9.21 -5.56 4.75
C MET A 178 -8.31 -4.64 3.93
N ILE A 179 -8.93 -3.79 3.13
CA ILE A 179 -8.26 -2.72 2.40
C ILE A 179 -8.44 -1.45 3.23
N TYR A 180 -7.37 -0.89 3.73
CA TYR A 180 -7.42 0.33 4.54
C TYR A 180 -6.63 1.43 3.87
N TYR A 181 -7.13 2.65 3.97
CA TYR A 181 -6.66 3.81 3.20
C TYR A 181 -7.04 5.11 3.89
N SER A 182 -6.35 6.18 3.57
CA SER A 182 -6.79 7.52 3.93
C SER A 182 -7.81 8.05 2.93
N MET A 183 -8.84 8.73 3.44
CA MET A 183 -9.89 9.29 2.61
C MET A 183 -10.29 10.66 3.13
N TRP A 184 -10.54 11.58 2.21
CA TRP A 184 -10.96 12.93 2.52
C TRP A 184 -12.13 13.38 1.64
N ASN A 185 -13.15 13.91 2.32
CA ASN A 185 -14.21 14.67 1.69
C ASN A 185 -14.04 16.15 2.08
N ARG A 186 -13.58 16.96 1.16
CA ARG A 186 -13.24 18.37 1.41
C ARG A 186 -14.43 19.21 1.88
N ASP A 187 -15.62 18.89 1.41
CA ASP A 187 -16.82 19.69 1.70
C ASP A 187 -17.48 19.29 3.04
N GLU A 188 -17.17 18.09 3.56
CA GLU A 188 -17.69 17.60 4.85
C GLU A 188 -16.64 17.64 5.96
N GLU A 189 -15.37 17.48 5.63
CA GLU A 189 -14.29 17.29 6.58
C GLU A 189 -13.04 18.07 6.18
N GLY A 190 -12.31 18.55 7.14
CA GLY A 190 -11.14 19.39 6.89
C GLY A 190 -9.82 18.64 6.61
N TYR A 191 -9.79 17.29 6.73
CA TYR A 191 -8.56 16.50 6.69
C TYR A 191 -8.79 15.03 6.34
N ASP A 192 -7.70 14.33 5.97
CA ASP A 192 -7.68 12.90 5.68
C ASP A 192 -7.86 12.07 6.96
N ARG A 193 -8.75 11.07 6.90
CA ARG A 193 -9.02 10.10 7.96
C ARG A 193 -8.79 8.69 7.48
N MET A 194 -8.53 7.78 8.41
CA MET A 194 -8.35 6.38 8.05
C MET A 194 -9.69 5.66 7.95
N TYR A 195 -9.90 5.02 6.80
CA TYR A 195 -11.05 4.19 6.48
C TYR A 195 -10.61 2.78 6.08
N TYR A 196 -11.55 1.85 6.06
CA TYR A 196 -11.35 0.52 5.54
C TYR A 196 -12.59 0.00 4.81
N SER A 197 -12.35 -0.94 3.92
CA SER A 197 -13.34 -1.76 3.24
C SER A 197 -12.84 -3.20 3.22
N TYR A 198 -13.72 -4.17 2.96
CA TYR A 198 -13.29 -5.54 2.73
C TYR A 198 -13.42 -5.90 1.25
N ALA A 199 -12.39 -6.54 0.70
CA ALA A 199 -12.43 -7.18 -0.59
C ALA A 199 -12.59 -8.69 -0.44
N ASP A 200 -13.33 -9.30 -1.37
CA ASP A 200 -13.57 -10.74 -1.41
C ASP A 200 -12.33 -11.54 -1.85
N LYS A 201 -12.35 -12.86 -1.70
CA LYS A 201 -11.24 -13.74 -2.10
C LYS A 201 -10.90 -13.70 -3.58
N THR A 202 -11.86 -13.32 -4.43
CA THR A 202 -11.60 -13.11 -5.85
C THR A 202 -10.94 -11.78 -6.14
N PHE A 203 -10.91 -10.88 -5.15
CA PHE A 203 -10.34 -9.53 -5.22
C PHE A 203 -11.02 -8.66 -6.29
N THR A 204 -12.35 -8.81 -6.41
CA THR A 204 -13.17 -8.10 -7.41
C THR A 204 -14.32 -7.31 -6.82
N LYS A 205 -14.64 -7.53 -5.55
CA LYS A 205 -15.71 -6.85 -4.83
C LYS A 205 -15.10 -6.05 -3.68
N LEU A 206 -15.75 -4.96 -3.34
CA LEU A 206 -15.35 -4.08 -2.24
C LEU A 206 -16.59 -3.68 -1.44
N THR A 207 -16.53 -3.76 -0.11
CA THR A 207 -17.60 -3.25 0.76
C THR A 207 -17.54 -1.74 0.85
N LYS A 208 -18.63 -1.12 1.34
CA LYS A 208 -18.64 0.32 1.64
C LYS A 208 -17.54 0.69 2.63
N PRO A 209 -16.94 1.88 2.49
CA PRO A 209 -15.98 2.39 3.45
C PRO A 209 -16.58 2.52 4.85
N ARG A 210 -15.79 2.12 5.84
CA ARG A 210 -16.07 2.31 7.26
C ARG A 210 -14.92 3.09 7.89
N LEU A 211 -15.23 3.96 8.82
CA LEU A 211 -14.21 4.69 9.57
C LEU A 211 -13.40 3.71 10.42
N LEU A 212 -12.08 3.71 10.26
CA LEU A 212 -11.16 2.93 11.09
C LEU A 212 -10.88 3.67 12.40
N PHE A 213 -10.50 4.93 12.29
CA PHE A 213 -10.37 5.88 13.41
C PHE A 213 -10.32 7.32 12.91
N ASP A 214 -10.54 8.24 13.83
CA ASP A 214 -10.37 9.67 13.64
C ASP A 214 -9.80 10.28 14.94
N TRP A 215 -8.58 10.79 14.86
CA TRP A 215 -7.89 11.43 15.97
C TRP A 215 -7.98 12.96 15.96
N GLY A 216 -8.81 13.53 15.08
CA GLY A 216 -9.03 14.97 14.98
C GLY A 216 -7.99 15.72 14.15
N TYR A 217 -7.15 15.01 13.39
CA TYR A 217 -6.15 15.56 12.48
C TYR A 217 -5.84 14.57 11.33
N ALA A 218 -5.22 15.09 10.27
CA ALA A 218 -4.89 14.28 9.11
C ALA A 218 -3.91 13.15 9.44
N THR A 219 -4.28 11.94 9.00
CA THR A 219 -3.47 10.72 9.09
C THR A 219 -3.48 10.01 7.74
N ILE A 220 -2.30 9.56 7.29
CA ILE A 220 -2.11 8.87 6.01
C ILE A 220 -1.10 7.73 6.17
N ASP A 221 -0.98 6.89 5.16
CA ASP A 221 0.09 5.89 5.01
C ASP A 221 0.19 4.93 6.21
N ALA A 222 -0.93 4.32 6.57
CA ALA A 222 -0.95 3.31 7.62
C ALA A 222 -0.37 1.98 7.11
N ASP A 223 0.42 1.30 7.96
CA ASP A 223 0.90 -0.08 7.74
C ASP A 223 0.57 -0.91 8.99
N ILE A 224 -0.29 -1.92 8.85
CA ILE A 224 -0.81 -2.72 9.97
C ILE A 224 -0.21 -4.12 9.94
N ASN A 225 0.38 -4.53 11.07
CA ASN A 225 0.96 -5.85 11.27
C ASN A 225 0.42 -6.46 12.58
N TYR A 226 0.12 -7.77 12.56
CA TYR A 226 -0.20 -8.51 13.77
C TYR A 226 1.06 -9.14 14.34
N LEU A 227 1.32 -8.94 15.62
CA LEU A 227 2.47 -9.50 16.31
C LEU A 227 2.03 -10.63 17.24
N GLU A 228 2.41 -11.87 16.92
CA GLU A 228 2.14 -13.02 17.80
C GLU A 228 2.82 -12.89 19.17
N SER A 229 3.88 -12.09 19.25
CA SER A 229 4.66 -11.94 20.49
C SER A 229 3.88 -11.28 21.63
N ASP A 230 2.91 -10.44 21.32
CA ASP A 230 2.07 -9.74 22.31
C ASP A 230 0.56 -9.88 22.03
N GLY A 231 0.19 -10.46 20.88
CA GLY A 231 -1.21 -10.66 20.48
C GLY A 231 -1.92 -9.37 20.04
N LEU A 232 -1.17 -8.33 19.68
CA LEU A 232 -1.71 -7.03 19.27
C LEU A 232 -1.51 -6.77 17.78
N TYR A 233 -2.38 -5.94 17.25
CA TYR A 233 -2.15 -5.26 15.97
C TYR A 233 -1.29 -4.03 16.21
N HIS A 234 -0.23 -3.88 15.42
CA HIS A 234 0.68 -2.74 15.41
C HIS A 234 0.52 -1.99 14.12
N MET A 235 0.41 -0.67 14.22
CA MET A 235 0.30 0.23 13.07
C MET A 235 1.48 1.19 13.06
N LEU A 236 2.09 1.34 11.92
CA LEU A 236 2.92 2.50 11.59
C LEU A 236 2.04 3.47 10.82
N ILE A 237 2.02 4.74 11.20
CA ILE A 237 1.13 5.72 10.59
C ILE A 237 1.76 7.09 10.52
N LYS A 238 1.57 7.80 9.43
CA LYS A 238 1.99 9.18 9.31
C LYS A 238 0.93 10.13 9.85
N LYS A 239 1.33 10.98 10.81
CA LYS A 239 0.59 12.18 11.23
C LYS A 239 1.00 13.36 10.36
N GLU A 240 0.02 14.17 9.95
CA GLU A 240 0.24 15.44 9.28
C GLU A 240 0.06 16.65 10.20
N GLY A 241 -0.63 16.47 11.32
CA GLY A 241 -0.87 17.52 12.31
C GLY A 241 0.16 17.54 13.46
N GLY A 242 0.36 18.69 14.06
CA GLY A 242 1.25 18.86 15.21
C GLY A 242 2.73 18.71 14.86
N LYS A 243 3.37 17.63 15.32
CA LYS A 243 4.71 17.20 14.92
C LYS A 243 4.54 16.12 13.82
N PRO A 244 4.71 16.46 12.53
CA PRO A 244 4.50 15.51 11.46
C PRO A 244 5.55 14.41 11.46
N GLY A 245 5.16 13.19 11.05
CA GLY A 245 6.07 12.06 10.92
C GLY A 245 5.36 10.73 11.18
N ILE A 246 6.16 9.66 11.23
CA ILE A 246 5.67 8.30 11.44
C ILE A 246 5.57 8.03 12.95
N TYR A 247 4.47 7.46 13.36
CA TYR A 247 4.17 7.05 14.73
C TYR A 247 3.76 5.60 14.79
N THR A 248 3.89 5.00 15.97
CA THR A 248 3.31 3.68 16.25
C THR A 248 1.98 3.84 16.98
N ALA A 249 1.04 2.96 16.65
CA ALA A 249 -0.19 2.78 17.44
C ALA A 249 -0.48 1.28 17.59
N THR A 250 -1.20 0.88 18.60
CA THR A 250 -1.55 -0.52 18.83
C THR A 250 -3.04 -0.68 19.10
N SER A 251 -3.58 -1.87 18.81
CA SER A 251 -4.94 -2.25 19.14
C SER A 251 -5.05 -3.75 19.38
N GLU A 252 -5.97 -4.18 20.26
CA GLU A 252 -6.38 -5.57 20.39
C GLU A 252 -7.27 -6.04 19.23
N HIS A 253 -7.81 -5.10 18.46
CA HIS A 253 -8.76 -5.36 17.38
C HIS A 253 -8.31 -4.73 16.07
N LEU A 254 -8.47 -5.45 14.98
CA LEU A 254 -8.06 -5.00 13.66
C LEU A 254 -8.81 -3.74 13.19
N THR A 255 -10.12 -3.66 13.45
CA THR A 255 -11.00 -2.64 12.86
C THR A 255 -11.50 -1.56 13.82
N TYR A 256 -11.05 -1.59 15.08
CA TYR A 256 -11.41 -0.59 16.09
C TYR A 256 -10.44 -0.62 17.26
N GLY A 257 -10.57 0.33 18.20
CA GLY A 257 -9.76 0.36 19.42
C GLY A 257 -8.37 0.97 19.24
N TRP A 258 -8.08 1.57 18.09
CA TRP A 258 -6.82 2.25 17.82
C TRP A 258 -6.68 3.51 18.67
N GLY A 259 -5.77 3.46 19.65
CA GLY A 259 -5.45 4.61 20.49
C GLY A 259 -4.68 5.68 19.72
N GLU A 260 -4.93 6.95 20.04
CA GLU A 260 -4.12 8.04 19.49
C GLU A 260 -2.68 7.93 20.01
N PRO A 261 -1.66 7.94 19.10
CA PRO A 261 -0.27 7.87 19.52
C PRO A 261 0.17 9.13 20.28
N VAL A 262 0.94 8.93 21.34
CA VAL A 262 1.58 9.99 22.12
C VAL A 262 2.96 10.35 21.56
N GLU A 263 3.62 11.36 22.12
CA GLU A 263 4.91 11.81 21.60
C GLU A 263 6.00 10.74 21.63
N ASP A 264 5.98 9.86 22.63
CA ASP A 264 6.94 8.76 22.78
C ASP A 264 6.78 7.67 21.68
N ASP A 265 5.63 7.63 21.00
CA ASP A 265 5.39 6.73 19.87
C ASP A 265 5.97 7.26 18.54
N TYR A 266 6.54 8.46 18.55
CA TYR A 266 7.14 9.06 17.36
C TYR A 266 8.43 8.36 16.96
N LEU A 267 8.45 7.92 15.70
CA LEU A 267 9.61 7.26 15.11
C LEU A 267 10.51 8.29 14.42
N SER A 268 11.40 8.89 15.17
CA SER A 268 12.30 9.93 14.68
C SER A 268 13.58 9.33 14.10
N PHE A 269 13.45 8.50 13.06
CA PHE A 269 14.61 7.88 12.40
C PHE A 269 15.59 8.91 11.84
N GLU A 270 15.08 10.05 11.37
CA GLU A 270 15.81 11.04 10.61
C GLU A 270 15.84 12.41 11.32
N GLY A 271 15.55 12.44 12.60
CA GLY A 271 15.52 13.66 13.38
C GLY A 271 14.38 14.60 12.96
N LYS A 272 14.72 15.73 12.29
CA LYS A 272 13.72 16.70 11.81
C LYS A 272 13.31 16.51 10.37
N LYS A 273 13.86 15.51 9.68
CA LYS A 273 13.51 15.24 8.30
C LYS A 273 12.11 14.65 8.19
N LYS A 274 11.47 14.86 7.06
CA LYS A 274 10.11 14.40 6.82
C LYS A 274 10.12 13.02 6.20
N CYS A 275 9.40 12.09 6.82
CA CYS A 275 9.27 10.70 6.39
C CYS A 275 7.81 10.32 6.23
N GLU A 276 7.53 9.40 5.30
CA GLU A 276 6.21 8.82 5.03
C GLU A 276 6.32 7.44 4.40
N GLY A 277 5.17 6.79 4.14
CA GLY A 277 5.10 5.56 3.36
C GLY A 277 5.83 4.39 4.03
N SER A 278 5.64 4.20 5.34
CA SER A 278 6.27 3.10 6.05
C SER A 278 5.66 1.75 5.70
N SER A 279 6.51 0.73 5.55
CA SER A 279 6.11 -0.66 5.37
C SER A 279 7.03 -1.56 6.19
N ALA A 280 6.44 -2.37 7.07
CA ALA A 280 7.19 -3.28 7.93
C ALA A 280 7.15 -4.70 7.40
N PHE A 281 8.28 -5.39 7.45
CA PHE A 281 8.40 -6.78 7.04
C PHE A 281 9.50 -7.49 7.82
N GLN A 282 9.47 -8.82 7.81
CA GLN A 282 10.51 -9.66 8.40
C GLN A 282 11.33 -10.33 7.31
N LEU A 283 12.63 -10.47 7.55
CA LEU A 283 13.46 -11.33 6.72
C LEU A 283 13.13 -12.80 7.04
N ILE A 284 13.14 -13.65 6.03
CA ILE A 284 12.85 -15.08 6.19
C ILE A 284 13.88 -15.71 7.12
N GLY A 285 13.40 -16.30 8.22
CA GLY A 285 14.24 -16.90 9.26
C GLY A 285 14.82 -15.91 10.29
N ASP A 286 14.38 -14.65 10.27
CA ASP A 286 14.72 -13.61 11.26
C ASP A 286 13.41 -13.11 11.89
N ASP A 287 13.32 -13.14 13.21
CA ASP A 287 12.14 -12.70 13.96
C ASP A 287 12.13 -11.18 14.22
N THR A 288 13.15 -10.47 13.73
CA THR A 288 13.22 -9.01 13.81
C THR A 288 12.61 -8.34 12.58
N TRP A 289 12.12 -7.13 12.78
CA TRP A 289 11.44 -6.37 11.72
C TRP A 289 12.41 -5.49 10.93
N ARG A 290 12.03 -5.20 9.72
CA ARG A 290 12.57 -4.14 8.86
C ARG A 290 11.44 -3.17 8.60
N VAL A 291 11.75 -1.87 8.65
CA VAL A 291 10.80 -0.81 8.28
C VAL A 291 11.41 -0.02 7.15
N ALA A 292 10.84 -0.17 5.98
CA ALA A 292 11.17 0.64 4.82
C ALA A 292 10.28 1.90 4.81
N TYR A 293 10.83 3.03 4.39
CA TYR A 293 10.11 4.30 4.29
C TYR A 293 10.84 5.28 3.36
N ILE A 294 10.17 6.36 2.97
CA ILE A 294 10.79 7.45 2.22
C ILE A 294 11.11 8.65 3.13
N GLU A 295 12.33 9.17 3.04
CA GLU A 295 12.70 10.49 3.51
C GLU A 295 12.62 11.46 2.33
N TYR A 296 11.63 12.36 2.33
CA TYR A 296 11.31 13.20 1.17
C TYR A 296 11.71 14.67 1.29
N SER A 297 12.25 15.09 2.42
CA SER A 297 12.71 16.46 2.62
C SER A 297 14.11 16.74 2.07
N SER A 298 14.94 15.72 1.89
CA SER A 298 16.24 15.78 1.26
C SER A 298 16.17 15.79 -0.27
N LYS A 299 17.25 16.21 -0.93
CA LYS A 299 17.38 16.11 -2.39
C LYS A 299 18.75 15.56 -2.73
N PRO A 300 18.84 14.40 -3.41
CA PRO A 300 17.71 13.54 -3.77
C PRO A 300 16.93 13.04 -2.55
N ARG A 301 15.71 12.54 -2.75
CA ARG A 301 14.95 11.81 -1.73
C ARG A 301 15.67 10.50 -1.42
N HIS A 302 15.56 10.03 -0.19
CA HIS A 302 16.19 8.78 0.25
C HIS A 302 15.15 7.72 0.53
N TYR A 303 15.40 6.53 0.02
CA TYR A 303 14.68 5.32 0.38
C TYR A 303 15.46 4.66 1.49
N ARG A 304 14.81 4.57 2.63
CA ARG A 304 15.45 4.20 3.88
C ARG A 304 14.90 2.91 4.43
N ILE A 305 15.71 2.20 5.14
CA ILE A 305 15.32 1.03 5.90
C ILE A 305 16.02 1.03 7.25
N CYS A 306 15.28 0.73 8.32
CA CYS A 306 15.82 0.49 9.64
C CYS A 306 15.41 -0.89 10.13
N LYS A 307 16.18 -1.42 11.09
CA LYS A 307 15.86 -2.64 11.80
C LYS A 307 15.10 -2.29 13.08
N ALA A 308 14.08 -3.08 13.40
CA ALA A 308 13.40 -3.06 14.70
C ALA A 308 13.51 -4.44 15.35
N ASP A 309 13.30 -4.53 16.66
CA ASP A 309 13.25 -5.81 17.36
C ASP A 309 11.99 -6.60 17.00
N LYS A 310 11.83 -7.79 17.57
CA LYS A 310 10.69 -8.69 17.34
C LYS A 310 9.33 -8.09 17.73
N ASN A 311 9.33 -7.03 18.56
CA ASN A 311 8.12 -6.36 19.01
C ASN A 311 7.86 -5.06 18.21
N LEU A 312 8.52 -4.90 17.07
CA LEU A 312 8.47 -3.69 16.24
C LEU A 312 8.81 -2.42 17.05
N ARG A 313 9.87 -2.53 17.87
CA ARG A 313 10.40 -1.48 18.75
C ARG A 313 11.94 -1.41 18.60
N ASN A 314 12.56 -0.46 19.29
CA ASN A 314 14.02 -0.32 19.34
C ASN A 314 14.65 -0.23 17.96
N PHE A 315 14.28 0.82 17.22
CA PHE A 315 14.70 1.03 15.84
C PHE A 315 16.18 1.39 15.77
N SER A 316 16.89 0.76 14.84
CA SER A 316 18.30 1.11 14.54
C SER A 316 18.39 2.40 13.76
N ASP A 317 19.61 2.94 13.63
CA ASP A 317 19.89 3.96 12.64
C ASP A 317 19.53 3.43 11.25
N PRO A 318 18.91 4.26 10.39
CA PRO A 318 18.51 3.86 9.06
C PRO A 318 19.71 3.82 8.09
N VAL A 319 19.60 2.92 7.11
CA VAL A 319 20.49 2.86 5.95
C VAL A 319 19.68 3.09 4.67
N ASP A 320 20.35 3.42 3.58
CA ASP A 320 19.69 3.52 2.27
C ASP A 320 19.29 2.15 1.74
N ILE A 321 18.15 2.08 1.09
CA ILE A 321 17.81 0.97 0.19
C ILE A 321 18.52 1.23 -1.13
N GLU A 322 19.34 0.29 -1.58
CA GLU A 322 20.14 0.43 -2.78
C GLU A 322 19.49 -0.26 -3.98
N GLY A 323 19.74 0.28 -5.18
CA GLY A 323 19.39 -0.34 -6.46
C GLY A 323 17.98 -0.09 -6.98
N VAL A 324 17.17 0.68 -6.26
CA VAL A 324 15.84 1.14 -6.71
C VAL A 324 15.97 2.50 -7.37
N THR A 325 15.53 2.63 -8.64
CA THR A 325 15.72 3.87 -9.42
C THR A 325 14.53 4.81 -9.40
N GLY A 326 13.31 4.30 -9.26
CA GLY A 326 12.10 5.11 -9.26
C GLY A 326 11.76 5.73 -7.90
N PRO A 327 10.86 6.73 -7.87
CA PRO A 327 10.37 7.25 -6.62
C PRO A 327 9.53 6.22 -5.88
N GLN A 328 9.68 6.16 -4.57
CA GLN A 328 8.80 5.40 -3.71
C GLN A 328 7.62 6.26 -3.31
N HIS A 329 6.48 5.60 -3.17
CA HIS A 329 5.25 6.15 -2.67
C HIS A 329 4.56 7.09 -3.64
#